data_304b3186f67cdcc8398c66bdbf4d54a5
#
_entry.id   304b3186f67cdcc8398c66bdbf4d54a5
#
_cell.length_a   1.000
_cell.length_b   1.000
_cell.length_c   1.000
_cell.angle_alpha   90.00
_cell.angle_beta   90.00
_cell.angle_gamma   90.00
#
_symmetry.space_group_name_H-M   'P 1'
#
loop_
_entity.id
_entity.type
_entity.pdbx_description
1 polymer ?
#
loop_
_entity_poly.entity_id
_entity_poly.type
_entity_poly.pdbx_seq_one_letter_code
_entity_poly.pdbx_strand_id
1 'polypeptide(L)'
;MFPLMSFGQSLSDGIYTEEQASRGAEDYAARCASCHSADLRGNSNSPSLIGLSFMFIWEGRTLGELFTKMSTEMPTDQPGSLSQQSYSAILAFILESNDFPAGNKELASNASMLDSISITSQ
;
A
#
# COMPACT_ATOMS: atom_id res chain seq x y z
N MET A 1 -36.26 6.16 -7.26
CA MET A 1 -35.03 5.36 -7.16
C MET A 1 -33.85 6.30 -7.14
N PHE A 2 -33.10 6.23 -6.07
CA PHE A 2 -31.88 7.04 -5.97
C PHE A 2 -30.78 6.35 -6.73
N PRO A 3 -30.03 7.07 -7.57
CA PRO A 3 -28.87 6.48 -8.15
C PRO A 3 -27.94 6.05 -7.01
N LEU A 4 -27.47 4.82 -7.10
CA LEU A 4 -26.42 4.35 -6.22
C LEU A 4 -25.23 5.26 -6.47
N MET A 5 -25.00 6.16 -5.54
CA MET A 5 -23.78 6.93 -5.60
C MET A 5 -22.65 5.97 -5.32
N SER A 6 -21.88 5.72 -6.35
CA SER A 6 -20.65 4.96 -6.21
C SER A 6 -19.67 5.84 -5.47
N PHE A 7 -19.66 5.73 -4.16
CA PHE A 7 -18.58 6.31 -3.41
C PHE A 7 -17.35 5.45 -3.69
N GLY A 8 -16.26 6.09 -4.01
CA GLY A 8 -14.97 5.40 -4.10
C GLY A 8 -14.74 4.62 -2.82
N GLN A 9 -14.07 3.49 -2.92
CA GLN A 9 -13.71 2.72 -1.74
C GLN A 9 -12.84 3.55 -0.82
N SER A 10 -12.95 3.30 0.47
CA SER A 10 -12.08 3.93 1.46
C SER A 10 -11.19 2.86 2.08
N LEU A 11 -10.09 3.30 2.70
CA LEU A 11 -9.18 2.38 3.39
C LEU A 11 -9.86 1.63 4.53
N SER A 12 -10.98 2.16 5.04
CA SER A 12 -11.74 1.53 6.12
C SER A 12 -12.69 0.43 5.64
N ASP A 13 -12.83 0.25 4.32
CA ASP A 13 -13.80 -0.68 3.75
C ASP A 13 -13.29 -2.12 3.60
N GLY A 14 -12.06 -2.39 4.01
CA GLY A 14 -11.50 -3.74 3.84
C GLY A 14 -11.17 -4.02 2.38
N ILE A 15 -10.22 -3.30 1.82
CA ILE A 15 -9.94 -3.31 0.38
C ILE A 15 -8.83 -4.27 -0.02
N TYR A 16 -8.31 -5.05 0.91
CA TYR A 16 -7.30 -6.09 0.67
C TYR A 16 -7.67 -7.31 1.51
N THR A 17 -7.05 -8.46 1.23
CA THR A 17 -7.26 -9.65 2.06
C THR A 17 -6.06 -9.89 2.96
N GLU A 18 -6.31 -10.59 4.08
CA GLU A 18 -5.21 -10.98 4.97
C GLU A 18 -4.19 -11.86 4.28
N GLU A 19 -4.66 -12.74 3.39
CA GLU A 19 -3.77 -13.60 2.62
C GLU A 19 -2.86 -12.80 1.70
N GLN A 20 -3.42 -11.77 1.06
CA GLN A 20 -2.65 -10.89 0.20
C GLN A 20 -1.59 -10.14 1.03
N ALA A 21 -1.97 -9.61 2.19
CA ALA A 21 -1.03 -8.91 3.07
C ALA A 21 0.07 -9.85 3.56
N SER A 22 -0.25 -11.11 3.80
CA SER A 22 0.72 -12.12 4.22
C SER A 22 1.75 -12.38 3.13
N ARG A 23 1.30 -12.50 1.87
CA ARG A 23 2.24 -12.61 0.74
C ARG A 23 3.10 -11.37 0.61
N GLY A 24 2.48 -10.21 0.82
CA GLY A 24 3.19 -8.93 0.79
C GLY A 24 4.25 -8.82 1.87
N ALA A 25 3.99 -9.37 3.05
CA ALA A 25 4.97 -9.40 4.13
C ALA A 25 6.23 -10.19 3.72
N GLU A 26 6.05 -11.30 3.03
CA GLU A 26 7.18 -12.10 2.54
C GLU A 26 7.99 -11.33 1.50
N ASP A 27 7.31 -10.72 0.53
CA ASP A 27 7.98 -9.92 -0.51
C ASP A 27 8.66 -8.69 0.10
N TYR A 28 8.02 -8.05 1.09
CA TYR A 28 8.60 -6.92 1.79
C TYR A 28 9.91 -7.32 2.49
N ALA A 29 9.88 -8.45 3.20
CA ALA A 29 11.06 -8.93 3.91
C ALA A 29 12.22 -9.20 2.95
N ALA A 30 11.90 -9.71 1.77
CA ALA A 30 12.91 -10.06 0.78
C ALA A 30 13.49 -8.85 0.03
N ARG A 31 12.67 -7.82 -0.22
CA ARG A 31 13.05 -6.78 -1.18
C ARG A 31 12.98 -5.35 -0.64
N CYS A 32 12.39 -5.12 0.50
CA CYS A 32 12.14 -3.77 1.02
C CYS A 32 12.75 -3.53 2.39
N ALA A 33 12.81 -4.57 3.21
CA ALA A 33 13.22 -4.44 4.60
C ALA A 33 14.67 -3.98 4.77
N SER A 34 15.54 -4.29 3.81
CA SER A 34 16.94 -3.88 3.91
C SER A 34 17.11 -2.35 3.97
N CYS A 35 16.18 -1.62 3.36
CA CYS A 35 16.20 -0.15 3.39
C CYS A 35 15.17 0.42 4.36
N HIS A 36 13.95 -0.12 4.35
CA HIS A 36 12.85 0.41 5.15
C HIS A 36 12.72 -0.20 6.54
N SER A 37 13.58 -1.13 6.87
CA SER A 37 13.63 -1.89 8.14
C SER A 37 12.54 -2.94 8.26
N ALA A 38 12.81 -3.99 9.03
CA ALA A 38 11.86 -5.08 9.21
C ALA A 38 10.56 -4.61 9.88
N ASP A 39 10.63 -3.56 10.71
CA ASP A 39 9.47 -3.00 11.40
C ASP A 39 8.81 -1.85 10.63
N LEU A 40 9.19 -1.60 9.39
CA LEU A 40 8.68 -0.55 8.50
C LEU A 40 8.96 0.89 8.98
N ARG A 41 9.72 1.07 10.04
CA ARG A 41 9.97 2.41 10.59
C ARG A 41 10.98 3.23 9.81
N GLY A 42 11.70 2.58 8.91
CA GLY A 42 12.69 3.26 8.11
C GLY A 42 13.94 3.61 8.91
N ASN A 43 14.70 4.52 8.34
CA ASN A 43 15.93 5.03 8.95
C ASN A 43 16.24 6.39 8.35
N SER A 44 17.47 6.92 8.56
CA SER A 44 17.83 8.25 8.05
C SER A 44 17.84 8.35 6.53
N ASN A 45 17.91 7.20 5.82
CA ASN A 45 17.97 7.18 4.35
C ASN A 45 16.66 6.76 3.69
N SER A 46 15.75 6.15 4.45
CA SER A 46 14.49 5.62 3.92
C SER A 46 13.35 5.98 4.84
N PRO A 47 12.25 6.54 4.31
CA PRO A 47 11.16 7.00 5.17
C PRO A 47 10.44 5.83 5.84
N SER A 48 9.80 6.14 6.96
CA SER A 48 8.90 5.21 7.62
C SER A 48 7.70 4.92 6.73
N LEU A 49 7.26 3.68 6.72
CA LEU A 49 6.06 3.24 6.00
C LEU A 49 4.88 3.03 6.93
N ILE A 50 5.00 3.46 8.19
CA ILE A 50 3.91 3.34 9.17
C ILE A 50 3.76 4.61 10.00
N GLY A 51 2.59 4.74 10.61
CA GLY A 51 2.31 5.74 11.62
C GLY A 51 2.18 7.14 11.08
N LEU A 52 2.40 8.11 11.96
CA LEU A 52 2.25 9.52 11.64
C LEU A 52 3.19 9.98 10.53
N SER A 53 4.41 9.45 10.49
CA SER A 53 5.37 9.80 9.45
C SER A 53 4.88 9.40 8.06
N PHE A 54 4.28 8.20 7.97
CA PHE A 54 3.70 7.72 6.72
C PHE A 54 2.50 8.59 6.32
N MET A 55 1.60 8.83 7.24
CA MET A 55 0.40 9.64 6.97
C MET A 55 0.75 11.09 6.63
N PHE A 56 1.79 11.63 7.24
CA PHE A 56 2.23 13.00 6.93
C PHE A 56 2.56 13.15 5.44
N ILE A 57 3.16 12.12 4.85
CA ILE A 57 3.55 12.17 3.43
C ILE A 57 2.35 11.86 2.53
N TRP A 58 1.53 10.89 2.92
CA TRP A 58 0.56 10.30 2.00
C TRP A 58 -0.88 10.70 2.21
N GLU A 59 -1.24 11.26 3.36
CA GLU A 59 -2.63 11.65 3.61
C GLU A 59 -3.09 12.67 2.57
N GLY A 60 -4.28 12.43 2.02
CA GLY A 60 -4.86 13.28 0.97
C GLY A 60 -4.43 12.90 -0.43
N ARG A 61 -3.47 11.99 -0.57
CA ARG A 61 -3.06 11.44 -1.86
C ARG A 61 -3.81 10.14 -2.09
N THR A 62 -3.64 9.53 -3.27
CA THR A 62 -4.36 8.31 -3.59
C THR A 62 -3.47 7.07 -3.47
N LEU A 63 -4.12 5.91 -3.30
CA LEU A 63 -3.39 4.64 -3.36
C LEU A 63 -2.72 4.44 -4.71
N GLY A 64 -3.34 4.95 -5.79
CA GLY A 64 -2.73 4.87 -7.11
C GLY A 64 -1.39 5.59 -7.18
N GLU A 65 -1.29 6.77 -6.54
CA GLU A 65 -0.02 7.49 -6.48
C GLU A 65 1.04 6.71 -5.71
N LEU A 66 0.66 6.14 -4.56
CA LEU A 66 1.58 5.32 -3.77
C LEU A 66 2.00 4.08 -4.55
N PHE A 67 1.05 3.40 -5.17
CA PHE A 67 1.34 2.22 -5.98
C PHE A 67 2.29 2.55 -7.13
N THR A 68 2.06 3.67 -7.82
CA THR A 68 2.93 4.12 -8.90
C THR A 68 4.35 4.37 -8.41
N LYS A 69 4.49 5.04 -7.27
CA LYS A 69 5.81 5.27 -6.69
C LYS A 69 6.52 3.96 -6.40
N MET A 70 5.82 3.02 -5.77
CA MET A 70 6.40 1.71 -5.44
C MET A 70 6.80 0.95 -6.70
N SER A 71 5.91 0.88 -7.68
CA SER A 71 6.08 0.01 -8.84
C SER A 71 7.03 0.55 -9.90
N THR A 72 7.36 1.84 -9.83
CA THR A 72 8.28 2.46 -10.78
C THR A 72 9.64 2.82 -10.18
N GLU A 73 9.71 3.03 -8.86
CA GLU A 73 10.92 3.51 -8.20
C GLU A 73 11.53 2.54 -7.21
N MET A 74 10.77 1.53 -6.77
CA MET A 74 11.23 0.60 -5.74
C MET A 74 11.35 -0.82 -6.27
N PRO A 75 12.25 -1.65 -5.76
CA PRO A 75 13.36 -1.28 -4.85
C PRO A 75 14.34 -0.36 -5.56
N THR A 76 15.00 0.55 -4.84
CA THR A 76 15.86 1.54 -5.47
C THR A 76 17.05 0.94 -6.20
N ASP A 77 17.51 -0.26 -5.80
CA ASP A 77 18.59 -0.96 -6.50
C ASP A 77 18.12 -1.66 -7.78
N GLN A 78 16.83 -1.92 -7.91
CA GLN A 78 16.21 -2.53 -9.10
C GLN A 78 14.79 -2.01 -9.28
N PRO A 79 14.62 -0.74 -9.67
CA PRO A 79 13.29 -0.16 -9.81
C PRO A 79 12.40 -0.95 -10.77
N GLY A 80 11.15 -1.18 -10.37
CA GLY A 80 10.19 -1.85 -11.21
C GLY A 80 10.41 -3.35 -11.41
N SER A 81 11.26 -3.96 -10.61
CA SER A 81 11.69 -5.35 -10.82
C SER A 81 10.71 -6.41 -10.34
N LEU A 82 9.69 -6.03 -9.56
CA LEU A 82 8.70 -6.97 -9.06
C LEU A 82 7.47 -6.98 -9.98
N SER A 83 6.65 -8.03 -9.84
CA SER A 83 5.37 -8.06 -10.55
C SER A 83 4.39 -7.07 -9.95
N GLN A 84 3.39 -6.67 -10.74
CA GLN A 84 2.34 -5.77 -10.22
C GLN A 84 1.61 -6.41 -9.05
N GLN A 85 1.41 -7.72 -9.09
CA GLN A 85 0.79 -8.47 -8.00
C GLN A 85 1.63 -8.41 -6.73
N SER A 86 2.96 -8.51 -6.86
CA SER A 86 3.85 -8.37 -5.71
C SER A 86 3.78 -6.97 -5.11
N TYR A 87 3.79 -5.94 -5.93
CA TYR A 87 3.65 -4.57 -5.43
C TYR A 87 2.32 -4.36 -4.73
N SER A 88 1.24 -4.91 -5.27
CA SER A 88 -0.08 -4.80 -4.64
C SER A 88 -0.12 -5.54 -3.31
N ALA A 89 0.50 -6.71 -3.23
CA ALA A 89 0.58 -7.47 -1.98
C ALA A 89 1.40 -6.71 -0.93
N ILE A 90 2.51 -6.11 -1.33
CA ILE A 90 3.33 -5.29 -0.42
C ILE A 90 2.53 -4.09 0.07
N LEU A 91 1.77 -3.45 -0.81
CA LEU A 91 0.90 -2.34 -0.41
C LEU A 91 -0.15 -2.80 0.59
N ALA A 92 -0.75 -3.97 0.38
CA ALA A 92 -1.69 -4.55 1.34
C ALA A 92 -1.03 -4.77 2.71
N PHE A 93 0.20 -5.25 2.72
CA PHE A 93 0.96 -5.42 3.96
C PHE A 93 1.21 -4.07 4.65
N ILE A 94 1.53 -3.03 3.90
CA ILE A 94 1.71 -1.68 4.46
C ILE A 94 0.39 -1.19 5.06
N LEU A 95 -0.73 -1.40 4.38
CA LEU A 95 -2.04 -1.00 4.91
C LEU A 95 -2.37 -1.76 6.19
N GLU A 96 -2.12 -3.06 6.23
CA GLU A 96 -2.31 -3.86 7.44
C GLU A 96 -1.44 -3.35 8.58
N SER A 97 -0.20 -3.00 8.27
CA SER A 97 0.74 -2.49 9.27
C SER A 97 0.36 -1.11 9.80
N ASN A 98 -0.52 -0.41 9.10
CA ASN A 98 -1.09 0.86 9.53
C ASN A 98 -2.49 0.70 10.10
N ASP A 99 -2.88 -0.52 10.44
CA ASP A 99 -4.14 -0.86 11.11
C ASP A 99 -5.40 -0.62 10.27
N PHE A 100 -5.28 -0.54 8.95
CA PHE A 100 -6.46 -0.53 8.09
C PHE A 100 -7.00 -1.96 7.96
N PRO A 101 -8.32 -2.14 7.97
CA PRO A 101 -8.90 -3.48 8.03
C PRO A 101 -8.78 -4.24 6.70
N ALA A 102 -8.67 -5.55 6.82
CA ALA A 102 -8.78 -6.45 5.68
C ALA A 102 -10.26 -6.72 5.34
N GLY A 103 -10.50 -7.23 4.17
CA GLY A 103 -11.82 -7.58 3.68
C GLY A 103 -11.78 -8.86 2.87
N ASN A 104 -12.74 -8.99 1.96
CA ASN A 104 -12.97 -10.23 1.21
C ASN A 104 -12.44 -10.19 -0.22
N LYS A 105 -11.93 -9.07 -0.67
CA LYS A 105 -11.41 -8.90 -2.02
C LYS A 105 -9.96 -8.45 -1.95
N GLU A 106 -9.15 -8.98 -2.86
CA GLU A 106 -7.77 -8.53 -2.97
C GLU A 106 -7.71 -7.11 -3.51
N LEU A 107 -6.70 -6.39 -3.06
CA LEU A 107 -6.39 -5.07 -3.57
C LEU A 107 -6.00 -5.19 -5.04
N ALA A 108 -6.52 -4.29 -5.87
CA ALA A 108 -6.18 -4.27 -7.28
C ALA A 108 -4.68 -4.06 -7.49
N SER A 109 -4.17 -4.60 -8.59
CA SER A 109 -2.75 -4.48 -8.95
C SER A 109 -2.54 -3.52 -10.13
N ASN A 110 -3.31 -2.44 -10.15
CA ASN A 110 -3.38 -1.51 -11.26
C ASN A 110 -3.57 -0.10 -10.70
N ALA A 111 -2.66 0.80 -11.02
CA ALA A 111 -2.69 2.18 -10.50
C ALA A 111 -4.00 2.90 -10.82
N SER A 112 -4.52 2.73 -12.03
CA SER A 112 -5.75 3.44 -12.42
C SER A 112 -6.96 3.02 -11.58
N MET A 113 -7.02 1.76 -11.16
CA MET A 113 -8.09 1.29 -10.27
C MET A 113 -7.90 1.78 -8.83
N LEU A 114 -6.67 2.08 -8.44
CA LEU A 114 -6.35 2.55 -7.09
C LEU A 114 -6.43 4.07 -6.97
N ASP A 115 -6.48 4.79 -8.09
CA ASP A 115 -6.51 6.25 -8.09
C ASP A 115 -7.78 6.85 -7.47
N SER A 116 -8.84 6.06 -7.39
CA SER A 116 -10.10 6.51 -6.76
C SER A 116 -10.11 6.33 -5.25
N ILE A 117 -9.07 5.73 -4.68
CA ILE A 117 -9.01 5.45 -3.25
C ILE A 117 -8.06 6.45 -2.59
N SER A 118 -8.62 7.33 -1.77
CA SER A 118 -7.83 8.32 -1.04
C SER A 118 -7.23 7.72 0.22
N ILE A 119 -6.02 8.15 0.55
CA ILE A 119 -5.37 7.77 1.80
C ILE A 119 -5.81 8.75 2.88
N THR A 120 -6.58 8.28 3.83
CA THR A 120 -7.11 9.12 4.90
C THR A 120 -6.91 8.42 6.24
N SER A 121 -6.68 9.20 7.29
CA SER A 121 -6.55 8.68 8.65
C SER A 121 -7.86 8.04 9.10
N GLN A 122 -7.75 7.05 9.96
CA GLN A 122 -8.92 6.44 10.58
C GLN A 122 -9.50 7.33 11.67
#